data_db0a2def9c025857f565d5529a1228aa
#
_entry.id   db0a2def9c025857f565d5529a1228aa
#
_cell.length_a   1.000
_cell.length_b   1.000
_cell.length_c   1.000
_cell.angle_alpha   90.00
_cell.angle_beta   90.00
_cell.angle_gamma   90.00
#
_symmetry.space_group_name_H-M   'P 1'
#
loop_
_entity.id
_entity.type
_entity.pdbx_description
1 polymer ?
#
loop_
_entity_poly.entity_id
_entity_poly.type
_entity_poly.pdbx_seq_one_letter_code
_entity_poly.pdbx_strand_id
1 'polypeptide(L)'
;MGAVPYNWILGACEKVKSVVSCPVATVGRVVSVEAGEKILEDGTADIIGYGRSLLTDPDIANKVENGECIRECLNCNKGCVDAIQSRRYLSCVLNAENGDEETIFIQPCTETKNVAIVGASLAGLGAARVAYKRGHTVTVFEKSNRLGGQINIDSVPPRKMKSYVLFNTMKNSYPIK
;
A
#
# COMPACT_ATOMS: atom_id res chain seq x y z
N MET A 1 -3.58 23.41 -3.41
CA MET A 1 -2.65 22.85 -4.43
C MET A 1 -3.37 21.76 -5.20
N GLY A 2 -3.48 21.89 -6.54
CA GLY A 2 -4.02 20.84 -7.40
C GLY A 2 -3.16 19.57 -7.30
N ALA A 3 -3.81 18.41 -7.24
CA ALA A 3 -3.07 17.16 -7.24
C ALA A 3 -2.39 16.98 -8.61
N VAL A 4 -1.08 16.79 -8.64
CA VAL A 4 -0.35 16.41 -9.83
C VAL A 4 -0.92 15.09 -10.36
N PRO A 5 -1.23 14.96 -11.65
CA PRO A 5 -1.76 13.72 -12.22
C PRO A 5 -0.85 12.51 -11.97
N TYR A 6 -1.42 11.28 -12.01
CA TYR A 6 -0.61 10.07 -12.08
C TYR A 6 0.21 10.08 -13.37
N ASN A 7 1.43 9.55 -13.29
CA ASN A 7 2.33 9.40 -14.44
C ASN A 7 2.59 10.71 -15.21
N TRP A 8 2.52 11.85 -14.53
CA TRP A 8 2.63 13.20 -15.14
C TRP A 8 3.97 13.43 -15.84
N ILE A 9 5.01 12.66 -15.49
CA ILE A 9 6.36 12.83 -16.03
C ILE A 9 6.57 12.09 -17.37
N LEU A 10 5.65 11.21 -17.79
CA LEU A 10 5.87 10.33 -18.95
C LEU A 10 6.16 11.08 -20.26
N GLY A 11 5.45 12.18 -20.53
CA GLY A 11 5.73 12.97 -21.74
C GLY A 11 7.14 13.59 -21.77
N ALA A 12 7.75 13.86 -20.62
CA ALA A 12 9.15 14.25 -20.55
C ALA A 12 10.07 13.05 -20.72
N CYS A 13 9.72 11.90 -20.16
CA CYS A 13 10.46 10.66 -20.29
C CYS A 13 10.56 10.21 -21.75
N GLU A 14 9.47 10.23 -22.51
CA GLU A 14 9.43 9.92 -23.94
C GLU A 14 10.39 10.80 -24.76
N LYS A 15 10.38 12.13 -24.49
CA LYS A 15 11.27 13.07 -25.15
C LYS A 15 12.74 12.80 -24.85
N VAL A 16 13.07 12.46 -23.59
CA VAL A 16 14.44 12.09 -23.22
C VAL A 16 14.83 10.81 -23.94
N LYS A 17 13.98 9.78 -23.90
CA LYS A 17 14.24 8.49 -24.53
C LYS A 17 14.46 8.58 -26.05
N SER A 18 13.78 9.52 -26.71
CA SER A 18 13.93 9.71 -28.17
C SER A 18 15.30 10.29 -28.59
N VAL A 19 16.10 10.83 -27.65
CA VAL A 19 17.38 11.49 -27.96
C VAL A 19 18.60 10.87 -27.31
N VAL A 20 18.40 9.87 -26.41
CA VAL A 20 19.48 9.16 -25.74
C VAL A 20 19.54 7.69 -26.16
N SER A 21 20.74 7.08 -26.11
CA SER A 21 20.95 5.67 -26.37
C SER A 21 21.09 4.81 -25.10
N CYS A 22 21.13 5.43 -23.92
CA CYS A 22 21.20 4.71 -22.65
C CYS A 22 19.80 4.41 -22.11
N PRO A 23 19.66 3.41 -21.21
CA PRO A 23 18.40 3.13 -20.55
C PRO A 23 17.84 4.34 -19.79
N VAL A 24 16.54 4.55 -19.88
CA VAL A 24 15.83 5.67 -19.25
C VAL A 24 14.93 5.14 -18.13
N ALA A 25 15.14 5.64 -16.92
CA ALA A 25 14.29 5.36 -15.77
C ALA A 25 13.24 6.45 -15.57
N THR A 26 12.02 6.08 -15.27
CA THR A 26 10.95 7.01 -14.88
C THR A 26 10.55 6.84 -13.43
N VAL A 27 10.29 7.95 -12.75
CA VAL A 27 9.72 8.03 -11.41
C VAL A 27 8.75 9.20 -11.35
N GLY A 28 7.52 8.97 -10.97
CA GLY A 28 6.56 10.09 -10.92
C GLY A 28 5.12 9.61 -10.68
N ARG A 29 4.81 9.21 -9.44
CA ARG A 29 3.49 8.71 -9.06
C ARG A 29 3.05 7.46 -9.83
N VAL A 30 3.96 6.63 -10.25
CA VAL A 30 3.67 5.25 -10.63
C VAL A 30 3.35 4.51 -9.33
N VAL A 31 2.11 4.08 -9.15
CA VAL A 31 1.62 3.57 -7.85
C VAL A 31 1.14 2.14 -7.91
N SER A 32 0.81 1.62 -9.09
CA SER A 32 0.47 0.22 -9.30
C SER A 32 1.49 -0.45 -10.22
N VAL A 33 1.57 -1.75 -10.10
CA VAL A 33 2.46 -2.57 -10.93
C VAL A 33 1.97 -2.58 -12.37
N GLU A 34 0.67 -2.72 -12.58
CA GLU A 34 0.05 -2.73 -13.91
C GLU A 34 0.36 -1.43 -14.68
N ALA A 35 0.35 -0.28 -13.98
CA ALA A 35 0.75 0.99 -14.60
C ALA A 35 2.25 1.02 -14.95
N GLY A 36 3.08 0.40 -14.13
CA GLY A 36 4.51 0.24 -14.40
C GLY A 36 4.77 -0.65 -15.60
N GLU A 37 4.17 -1.83 -15.65
CA GLU A 37 4.27 -2.78 -16.76
C GLU A 37 3.85 -2.13 -18.08
N LYS A 38 2.71 -1.44 -18.07
CA LYS A 38 2.23 -0.73 -19.27
C LYS A 38 3.23 0.32 -19.78
N ILE A 39 3.91 1.05 -18.90
CA ILE A 39 4.94 2.05 -19.30
C ILE A 39 6.13 1.36 -19.96
N LEU A 40 6.53 0.19 -19.48
CA LEU A 40 7.59 -0.63 -20.07
C LEU A 40 7.16 -1.20 -21.43
N GLU A 41 5.97 -1.80 -21.52
CA GLU A 41 5.39 -2.34 -22.75
C GLU A 41 5.23 -1.29 -23.85
N ASP A 42 4.75 -0.09 -23.48
CA ASP A 42 4.61 1.04 -24.41
C ASP A 42 5.98 1.61 -24.85
N GLY A 43 7.09 1.15 -24.27
CA GLY A 43 8.44 1.61 -24.57
C GLY A 43 8.73 3.04 -24.11
N THR A 44 7.92 3.61 -23.24
CA THR A 44 8.07 4.97 -22.72
C THR A 44 9.29 5.11 -21.79
N ALA A 45 9.61 4.06 -21.04
CA ALA A 45 10.79 3.97 -20.19
C ALA A 45 11.34 2.53 -20.21
N ASP A 46 12.58 2.34 -19.74
CA ASP A 46 13.22 1.03 -19.59
C ASP A 46 13.19 0.54 -18.15
N ILE A 47 13.07 1.46 -17.19
CA ILE A 47 13.12 1.16 -15.75
C ILE A 47 12.05 1.98 -15.05
N ILE A 48 11.33 1.35 -14.11
CA ILE A 48 10.34 2.01 -13.26
C ILE A 48 10.89 2.23 -11.86
N GLY A 49 10.88 3.49 -11.40
CA GLY A 49 11.22 3.85 -10.04
C GLY A 49 9.99 3.92 -9.13
N TYR A 50 9.92 3.04 -8.14
CA TYR A 50 8.89 3.08 -7.09
C TYR A 50 9.46 3.74 -5.84
N GLY A 51 8.98 4.93 -5.46
CA GLY A 51 9.39 5.60 -4.22
C GLY A 51 8.43 5.29 -3.07
N ARG A 52 7.35 6.08 -2.94
CA ARG A 52 6.37 5.94 -1.85
C ARG A 52 5.64 4.58 -1.82
N SER A 53 5.56 3.90 -2.95
CA SER A 53 5.01 2.55 -3.02
C SER A 53 5.86 1.57 -2.22
N LEU A 54 7.19 1.69 -2.27
CA LEU A 54 8.11 0.89 -1.44
C LEU A 54 8.03 1.21 0.06
N LEU A 55 7.70 2.46 0.45
CA LEU A 55 7.41 2.75 1.85
C LEU A 55 6.13 2.07 2.33
N THR A 56 5.16 1.92 1.44
CA THR A 56 3.88 1.28 1.74
C THR A 56 4.00 -0.23 1.78
N ASP A 57 4.69 -0.80 0.81
CA ASP A 57 4.94 -2.24 0.68
C ASP A 57 6.37 -2.47 0.17
N PRO A 58 7.33 -2.66 1.07
CA PRO A 58 8.74 -2.83 0.69
C PRO A 58 9.00 -4.10 -0.12
N ASP A 59 8.09 -5.06 -0.07
CA ASP A 59 8.22 -6.37 -0.70
C ASP A 59 7.46 -6.49 -2.04
N ILE A 60 7.20 -5.36 -2.71
CA ILE A 60 6.43 -5.31 -3.96
C ILE A 60 6.98 -6.31 -5.00
N ALA A 61 8.29 -6.31 -5.24
CA ALA A 61 8.89 -7.12 -6.29
C ALA A 61 8.64 -8.64 -6.07
N ASN A 62 8.94 -9.13 -4.86
CA ASN A 62 8.72 -10.54 -4.53
C ASN A 62 7.23 -10.91 -4.57
N LYS A 63 6.36 -10.01 -4.13
CA LYS A 63 4.91 -10.21 -4.17
C LYS A 63 4.38 -10.31 -5.59
N VAL A 64 4.92 -9.51 -6.51
CA VAL A 64 4.57 -9.59 -7.94
C VAL A 64 4.96 -10.96 -8.49
N GLU A 65 6.17 -11.41 -8.24
CA GLU A 65 6.64 -12.74 -8.69
C GLU A 65 5.76 -13.87 -8.13
N ASN A 66 5.32 -13.75 -6.89
CA ASN A 66 4.54 -14.78 -6.22
C ASN A 66 3.01 -14.65 -6.46
N GLY A 67 2.56 -13.64 -7.21
CA GLY A 67 1.13 -13.37 -7.42
C GLY A 67 0.38 -12.96 -6.14
N GLU A 68 1.11 -12.37 -5.18
CA GLU A 68 0.56 -11.94 -3.91
C GLU A 68 -0.07 -10.54 -3.98
N CYS A 69 -0.96 -10.25 -3.02
CA CYS A 69 -1.65 -8.98 -2.95
C CYS A 69 -0.72 -7.84 -2.46
N ILE A 70 -0.65 -6.75 -3.21
CA ILE A 70 0.19 -5.58 -2.93
C ILE A 70 -0.61 -4.49 -2.22
N ARG A 71 0.02 -3.80 -1.28
CA ARG A 71 -0.53 -2.57 -0.68
C ARG A 71 -0.16 -1.36 -1.52
N GLU A 72 -1.09 -0.86 -2.30
CA GLU A 72 -0.86 0.34 -3.10
C GLU A 72 -0.77 1.63 -2.27
N CYS A 73 0.12 2.53 -2.65
CA CYS A 73 0.24 3.84 -2.03
C CYS A 73 -1.02 4.69 -2.23
N LEU A 74 -1.60 5.22 -1.16
CA LEU A 74 -2.76 6.13 -1.21
C LEU A 74 -2.44 7.52 -1.76
N ASN A 75 -1.17 7.87 -1.93
CA ASN A 75 -0.71 9.23 -2.25
C ASN A 75 -1.22 10.30 -1.25
N CYS A 76 -1.41 9.93 0.00
CA CYS A 76 -1.89 10.82 1.07
C CYS A 76 -0.84 11.83 1.56
N ASN A 77 0.43 11.53 1.35
CA ASN A 77 1.61 12.32 1.75
C ASN A 77 1.79 12.53 3.26
N LYS A 78 0.89 12.05 4.12
CA LYS A 78 0.84 12.40 5.56
C LYS A 78 2.06 11.95 6.36
N GLY A 79 2.51 10.72 6.18
CA GLY A 79 3.62 10.14 6.95
C GLY A 79 4.97 10.22 6.25
N CYS A 80 4.99 10.53 4.96
CA CYS A 80 6.21 10.58 4.14
C CYS A 80 6.57 12.02 3.75
N VAL A 81 5.95 12.58 2.71
CA VAL A 81 6.31 13.92 2.20
C VAL A 81 6.12 15.00 3.26
N ASP A 82 4.99 14.98 3.98
CA ASP A 82 4.73 15.93 5.05
C ASP A 82 5.73 15.79 6.22
N ALA A 83 6.13 14.56 6.54
CA ALA A 83 7.15 14.32 7.55
C ALA A 83 8.53 14.89 7.14
N ILE A 84 8.96 14.67 5.87
CA ILE A 84 10.20 15.23 5.34
C ILE A 84 10.17 16.76 5.39
N GLN A 85 9.08 17.38 4.91
CA GLN A 85 8.92 18.83 4.92
C GLN A 85 8.93 19.42 6.32
N SER A 86 8.40 18.68 7.29
CA SER A 86 8.34 19.07 8.69
C SER A 86 9.53 18.57 9.52
N ARG A 87 10.56 18.00 8.90
CA ARG A 87 11.76 17.42 9.54
C ARG A 87 11.39 16.40 10.64
N ARG A 88 10.38 15.57 10.40
CA ARG A 88 9.97 14.47 11.27
C ARG A 88 10.42 13.13 10.70
N TYR A 89 10.42 12.10 11.54
CA TYR A 89 10.68 10.73 11.09
C TYR A 89 9.65 10.28 10.05
N LEU A 90 10.12 9.53 9.05
CA LEU A 90 9.29 8.93 8.02
C LEU A 90 8.38 7.85 8.62
N SER A 91 7.14 7.85 8.19
CA SER A 91 6.19 6.79 8.50
C SER A 91 5.21 6.61 7.33
N CYS A 92 4.43 5.55 7.34
CA CYS A 92 3.39 5.33 6.35
C CYS A 92 2.08 4.95 7.04
N VAL A 93 0.97 5.61 6.67
CA VAL A 93 -0.35 5.32 7.24
C VAL A 93 -0.86 3.90 6.93
N LEU A 94 -0.28 3.24 5.94
CA LEU A 94 -0.61 1.87 5.53
C LEU A 94 0.40 0.83 6.02
N ASN A 95 1.58 1.27 6.43
CA ASN A 95 2.66 0.40 6.87
C ASN A 95 3.16 0.88 8.24
N ALA A 96 2.71 0.22 9.29
CA ALA A 96 3.07 0.58 10.66
C ALA A 96 4.54 0.25 11.00
N GLU A 97 5.17 -0.62 10.22
CA GLU A 97 6.56 -1.03 10.40
C GLU A 97 7.53 0.00 9.80
N ASN A 98 7.05 0.87 8.87
CA ASN A 98 7.90 1.80 8.14
C ASN A 98 8.54 2.88 9.05
N GLY A 99 9.84 2.85 9.16
CA GLY A 99 10.66 3.69 10.03
C GLY A 99 10.91 3.11 11.42
N ASP A 100 10.30 1.95 11.74
CA ASP A 100 10.43 1.24 13.02
C ASP A 100 10.68 -0.26 12.80
N GLU A 101 11.25 -0.65 11.66
CA GLU A 101 11.40 -2.03 11.22
C GLU A 101 12.20 -2.90 12.20
N GLU A 102 13.09 -2.29 13.00
CA GLU A 102 13.87 -3.00 14.02
C GLU A 102 13.06 -3.31 15.29
N THR A 103 11.99 -2.57 15.54
CA THR A 103 11.20 -2.66 16.78
C THR A 103 9.79 -3.16 16.56
N ILE A 104 9.20 -2.83 15.41
CA ILE A 104 7.85 -3.24 15.03
C ILE A 104 7.93 -4.27 13.91
N PHE A 105 8.07 -5.54 14.28
CA PHE A 105 8.05 -6.64 13.32
C PHE A 105 7.18 -7.80 13.81
N ILE A 106 6.56 -8.49 12.87
CA ILE A 106 5.63 -9.58 13.18
C ILE A 106 6.44 -10.86 13.39
N GLN A 107 6.56 -11.30 14.64
CA GLN A 107 7.18 -12.58 14.99
C GLN A 107 6.10 -13.67 15.13
N PRO A 108 6.39 -14.92 14.73
CA PRO A 108 5.56 -16.06 15.08
C PRO A 108 5.36 -16.17 16.58
N CYS A 109 4.18 -16.57 17.01
CA CYS A 109 3.91 -16.83 18.41
C CYS A 109 4.56 -18.16 18.85
N THR A 110 4.97 -18.23 20.11
CA THR A 110 5.45 -19.47 20.74
C THR A 110 4.30 -20.43 21.08
N GLU A 111 3.10 -19.87 21.29
CA GLU A 111 1.89 -20.62 21.65
C GLU A 111 0.71 -20.09 20.83
N THR A 112 0.04 -20.96 20.08
CA THR A 112 -1.15 -20.60 19.31
C THR A 112 -2.35 -20.41 20.26
N LYS A 113 -3.06 -19.29 20.11
CA LYS A 113 -4.26 -18.94 20.88
C LYS A 113 -5.45 -18.73 19.96
N ASN A 114 -6.65 -18.91 20.51
CA ASN A 114 -7.88 -18.46 19.87
C ASN A 114 -8.11 -16.99 20.23
N VAL A 115 -8.09 -16.12 19.24
CA VAL A 115 -8.21 -14.66 19.39
C VAL A 115 -9.57 -14.23 18.85
N ALA A 116 -10.40 -13.66 19.71
CA ALA A 116 -11.67 -13.05 19.34
C ALA A 116 -11.49 -11.54 19.18
N ILE A 117 -11.87 -11.01 18.03
CA ILE A 117 -11.81 -9.58 17.73
C ILE A 117 -13.22 -9.05 17.53
N VAL A 118 -13.59 -8.04 18.30
CA VAL A 118 -14.91 -7.43 18.24
C VAL A 118 -14.84 -6.11 17.46
N GLY A 119 -15.52 -6.09 16.30
CA GLY A 119 -15.55 -4.98 15.36
C GLY A 119 -14.60 -5.17 14.18
N ALA A 120 -15.15 -5.22 12.96
CA ALA A 120 -14.42 -5.37 11.71
C ALA A 120 -14.15 -4.04 11.00
N SER A 121 -13.79 -3.01 11.76
CA SER A 121 -13.24 -1.75 11.24
C SER A 121 -11.78 -1.94 10.79
N LEU A 122 -11.13 -0.91 10.24
CA LEU A 122 -9.71 -0.99 9.86
C LEU A 122 -8.81 -1.42 11.03
N ALA A 123 -9.10 -0.96 12.25
CA ALA A 123 -8.33 -1.33 13.43
C ALA A 123 -8.51 -2.82 13.78
N GLY A 124 -9.77 -3.31 13.78
CA GLY A 124 -10.05 -4.73 14.03
C GLY A 124 -9.45 -5.65 12.97
N LEU A 125 -9.57 -5.29 11.69
CA LEU A 125 -8.95 -6.04 10.59
C LEU A 125 -7.41 -5.99 10.65
N GLY A 126 -6.84 -4.86 11.06
CA GLY A 126 -5.40 -4.73 11.30
C GLY A 126 -4.92 -5.66 12.42
N ALA A 127 -5.65 -5.71 13.54
CA ALA A 127 -5.36 -6.62 14.65
C ALA A 127 -5.50 -8.09 14.23
N ALA A 128 -6.56 -8.42 13.45
CA ALA A 128 -6.77 -9.75 12.90
C ALA A 128 -5.61 -10.20 12.01
N ARG A 129 -5.16 -9.32 11.13
CA ARG A 129 -4.00 -9.56 10.27
C ARG A 129 -2.74 -9.90 11.09
N VAL A 130 -2.43 -9.09 12.10
CA VAL A 130 -1.23 -9.30 12.92
C VAL A 130 -1.34 -10.60 13.70
N ALA A 131 -2.48 -10.87 14.35
CA ALA A 131 -2.71 -12.10 15.10
C ALA A 131 -2.59 -13.33 14.19
N TYR A 132 -3.20 -13.30 13.00
CA TYR A 132 -3.11 -14.38 12.02
C TYR A 132 -1.66 -14.61 11.56
N LYS A 133 -0.93 -13.56 11.18
CA LYS A 133 0.48 -13.66 10.77
C LYS A 133 1.38 -14.20 11.87
N ARG A 134 1.02 -14.00 13.13
CA ARG A 134 1.73 -14.58 14.27
C ARG A 134 1.40 -16.07 14.49
N GLY A 135 0.43 -16.63 13.78
CA GLY A 135 0.03 -18.04 13.87
C GLY A 135 -1.11 -18.33 14.85
N HIS A 136 -1.86 -17.29 15.27
CA HIS A 136 -3.06 -17.50 16.09
C HIS A 136 -4.27 -17.88 15.23
N THR A 137 -5.24 -18.58 15.84
CA THR A 137 -6.58 -18.77 15.26
C THR A 137 -7.42 -17.53 15.55
N VAL A 138 -7.91 -16.85 14.51
CA VAL A 138 -8.60 -15.57 14.66
C VAL A 138 -10.05 -15.65 14.23
N THR A 139 -10.95 -15.17 15.08
CA THR A 139 -12.37 -14.97 14.77
C THR A 139 -12.73 -13.49 14.92
N VAL A 140 -13.34 -12.92 13.90
CA VAL A 140 -13.78 -11.52 13.91
C VAL A 140 -15.30 -11.45 14.02
N PHE A 141 -15.80 -10.73 15.01
CA PHE A 141 -17.22 -10.49 15.24
C PHE A 141 -17.59 -9.06 14.81
N GLU A 142 -18.56 -8.95 13.92
CA GLU A 142 -19.07 -7.65 13.45
C GLU A 142 -20.60 -7.62 13.64
N LYS A 143 -21.10 -6.54 14.23
CA LYS A 143 -22.53 -6.36 14.51
C LYS A 143 -23.36 -6.07 13.27
N SER A 144 -22.74 -5.50 12.23
CA SER A 144 -23.39 -5.17 10.97
C SER A 144 -23.16 -6.28 9.94
N ASN A 145 -23.94 -6.28 8.86
CA ASN A 145 -23.73 -7.19 7.74
C ASN A 145 -22.61 -6.71 6.79
N ARG A 146 -21.85 -5.66 7.17
CA ARG A 146 -20.85 -5.04 6.32
C ARG A 146 -19.58 -4.75 7.13
N LEU A 147 -18.44 -5.26 6.63
CA LEU A 147 -17.13 -4.97 7.20
C LEU A 147 -16.67 -3.54 6.88
N GLY A 148 -15.68 -3.03 7.62
CA GLY A 148 -14.98 -1.77 7.33
C GLY A 148 -15.38 -0.59 8.22
N GLY A 149 -16.54 -0.64 8.89
CA GLY A 149 -16.95 0.46 9.78
C GLY A 149 -16.97 1.82 9.08
N GLN A 150 -16.33 2.82 9.66
CA GLN A 150 -16.30 4.21 9.14
C GLN A 150 -15.65 4.35 7.76
N ILE A 151 -14.77 3.46 7.33
CA ILE A 151 -14.12 3.57 6.01
C ILE A 151 -15.16 3.53 4.88
N ASN A 152 -16.30 2.86 5.10
CA ASN A 152 -17.38 2.80 4.13
C ASN A 152 -18.01 4.17 3.86
N ILE A 153 -18.01 5.06 4.85
CA ILE A 153 -18.52 6.42 4.73
C ILE A 153 -17.43 7.35 4.23
N ASP A 154 -16.22 7.23 4.79
CA ASP A 154 -15.07 8.07 4.45
C ASP A 154 -14.60 7.91 3.00
N SER A 155 -14.88 6.77 2.38
CA SER A 155 -14.49 6.48 0.99
C SER A 155 -15.46 7.04 -0.07
N VAL A 156 -16.63 7.52 0.33
CA VAL A 156 -17.65 8.06 -0.59
C VAL A 156 -17.18 9.33 -1.34
N PRO A 157 -16.48 10.31 -0.71
CA PRO A 157 -16.00 11.48 -1.44
C PRO A 157 -14.97 11.07 -2.51
N PRO A 158 -15.03 11.62 -3.75
CA PRO A 158 -14.18 11.22 -4.88
C PRO A 158 -12.68 11.22 -4.59
N ARG A 159 -12.21 12.14 -3.74
CA ARG A 159 -10.79 12.22 -3.35
C ARG A 159 -10.35 11.15 -2.34
N LYS A 160 -11.29 10.43 -1.72
CA LYS A 160 -11.04 9.41 -0.70
C LYS A 160 -11.35 7.98 -1.17
N MET A 161 -11.79 7.79 -2.40
CA MET A 161 -12.13 6.46 -2.96
C MET A 161 -10.99 5.42 -2.79
N LYS A 162 -9.73 5.86 -2.80
CA LYS A 162 -8.59 4.98 -2.56
C LYS A 162 -8.57 4.33 -1.16
N SER A 163 -9.21 4.91 -0.19
CA SER A 163 -9.38 4.30 1.13
C SER A 163 -10.19 3.00 1.07
N TYR A 164 -11.09 2.89 0.09
CA TYR A 164 -11.87 1.67 -0.15
C TYR A 164 -11.03 0.56 -0.81
N VAL A 165 -10.10 0.92 -1.68
CA VAL A 165 -9.13 -0.03 -2.29
C VAL A 165 -8.30 -0.68 -1.19
N LEU A 166 -7.77 0.12 -0.25
CA LEU A 166 -7.05 -0.41 0.91
C LEU A 166 -7.89 -1.42 1.69
N PHE A 167 -9.14 -1.07 1.98
CA PHE A 167 -10.05 -1.95 2.71
C PHE A 167 -10.24 -3.29 1.98
N ASN A 168 -10.47 -3.27 0.67
CA ASN A 168 -10.62 -4.47 -0.13
C ASN A 168 -9.34 -5.32 -0.17
N THR A 169 -8.18 -4.68 -0.27
CA THR A 169 -6.89 -5.36 -0.19
C THR A 169 -6.74 -6.08 1.15
N MET A 170 -7.05 -5.41 2.26
CA MET A 170 -6.98 -6.03 3.60
C MET A 170 -7.99 -7.18 3.76
N LYS A 171 -9.20 -7.02 3.23
CA LYS A 171 -10.25 -8.04 3.29
C LYS A 171 -9.88 -9.31 2.51
N ASN A 172 -9.28 -9.15 1.34
CA ASN A 172 -8.99 -10.26 0.43
C ASN A 172 -7.66 -10.96 0.73
N SER A 173 -6.78 -10.33 1.51
CA SER A 173 -5.44 -10.86 1.79
C SER A 173 -5.42 -11.99 2.84
N TYR A 174 -6.51 -12.25 3.56
CA TYR A 174 -6.53 -13.23 4.64
C TYR A 174 -7.85 -13.97 4.73
N PRO A 175 -7.83 -15.29 5.03
CA PRO A 175 -9.04 -16.07 5.30
C PRO A 175 -9.61 -15.65 6.68
N ILE A 176 -10.41 -14.59 6.72
CA ILE A 176 -11.14 -14.15 7.90
C ILE A 176 -12.45 -14.96 7.95
N LYS A 177 -12.65 -15.71 9.02
CA LYS A 177 -13.92 -16.37 9.34
C LYS A 177 -14.79 -15.48 10.23
#